data_24c35a349cf50966b50eec2d077b4897
#
_entry.id   24c35a349cf50966b50eec2d077b4897
#
_cell.length_a   1.000
_cell.length_b   1.000
_cell.length_c   1.000
_cell.angle_alpha   90.00
_cell.angle_beta   90.00
_cell.angle_gamma   90.00
#
_symmetry.space_group_name_H-M   'P 1'
#
loop_
_entity.id
_entity.type
_entity.pdbx_description
1 polymer ?
#
loop_
_entity_poly.entity_id
_entity_poly.type
_entity_poly.pdbx_seq_one_letter_code
_entity_poly.pdbx_strand_id
1 'polypeptide(L)'
;MKKTAILLVALLIMVAANAQEKRKVGNFTKLNVKGPFDVTLVSGKGDLTITTSDQDILKSIITEVKDNTLTISFQNSFKWNNKIKYLKVEVPFTALDEILLTGSGSIVSTPTVNSDNLKVTLTGSGDIDLKINSKNTAAALNGSGDLTLSGKTTNLEGAVVGSGDLKAFGLIAENTEITVSGSGDGKVYASENIKARVIGSGDIIYKGNPKKEDTKVSGSGDISKG
;
A
#
# COMPACT_ATOMS: atom_id res chain seq x y z
N MET A 1 -18.94 -44.28 -54.11
CA MET A 1 -17.69 -43.84 -53.45
C MET A 1 -17.94 -42.47 -52.85
N LYS A 2 -18.26 -42.41 -51.54
CA LYS A 2 -18.58 -41.14 -50.84
C LYS A 2 -17.29 -40.58 -50.23
N LYS A 3 -16.87 -39.41 -50.69
CA LYS A 3 -15.72 -38.67 -50.09
C LYS A 3 -16.25 -37.89 -48.90
N THR A 4 -15.92 -38.30 -47.71
CA THR A 4 -16.15 -37.57 -46.46
C THR A 4 -15.03 -36.53 -46.31
N ALA A 5 -15.41 -35.25 -46.45
CA ALA A 5 -14.53 -34.13 -46.15
C ALA A 5 -14.51 -33.92 -44.63
N ILE A 6 -13.38 -34.17 -43.99
CA ILE A 6 -13.15 -33.85 -42.56
C ILE A 6 -12.78 -32.37 -42.51
N LEU A 7 -13.69 -31.56 -41.96
CA LEU A 7 -13.48 -30.13 -41.68
C LEU A 7 -12.73 -30.03 -40.34
N LEU A 8 -11.42 -29.77 -40.40
CA LEU A 8 -10.57 -29.53 -39.25
C LEU A 8 -10.81 -28.08 -38.78
N VAL A 9 -11.68 -27.90 -37.80
CA VAL A 9 -11.86 -26.61 -37.14
C VAL A 9 -10.68 -26.43 -36.17
N ALA A 10 -9.68 -25.68 -36.61
CA ALA A 10 -8.60 -25.22 -35.74
C ALA A 10 -9.16 -24.13 -34.83
N LEU A 11 -9.49 -24.52 -33.60
CA LEU A 11 -9.85 -23.58 -32.52
C LEU A 11 -8.58 -22.81 -32.12
N LEU A 12 -8.40 -21.62 -32.68
CA LEU A 12 -7.35 -20.72 -32.27
C LEU A 12 -7.72 -20.21 -30.83
N ILE A 13 -7.19 -20.88 -29.82
CA ILE A 13 -7.20 -20.34 -28.46
C ILE A 13 -6.20 -19.17 -28.47
N MET A 14 -6.70 -17.94 -28.56
CA MET A 14 -5.90 -16.76 -28.28
C MET A 14 -5.59 -16.76 -26.77
N VAL A 15 -4.47 -17.35 -26.39
CA VAL A 15 -3.87 -17.13 -25.09
C VAL A 15 -3.39 -15.68 -25.11
N ALA A 16 -4.07 -14.82 -24.36
CA ALA A 16 -3.55 -13.48 -24.09
C ALA A 16 -2.18 -13.67 -23.45
N ALA A 17 -1.12 -13.34 -24.19
CA ALA A 17 0.25 -13.46 -23.72
C ALA A 17 0.51 -12.39 -22.66
N ASN A 18 0.20 -12.71 -21.40
CA ASN A 18 0.65 -11.93 -20.27
C ASN A 18 2.16 -12.14 -20.13
N ALA A 19 2.94 -11.09 -20.22
CA ALA A 19 4.36 -11.17 -19.95
C ALA A 19 4.54 -11.33 -18.44
N GLN A 20 5.12 -12.46 -18.04
CA GLN A 20 5.40 -12.76 -16.62
C GLN A 20 6.89 -13.05 -16.48
N GLU A 21 7.51 -12.45 -15.45
CA GLU A 21 8.90 -12.65 -15.09
C GLU A 21 9.03 -12.92 -13.60
N LYS A 22 9.79 -13.95 -13.23
CA LYS A 22 10.15 -14.24 -11.85
C LYS A 22 11.56 -13.75 -11.57
N ARG A 23 11.74 -13.09 -10.43
CA ARG A 23 13.03 -12.56 -10.00
C ARG A 23 13.37 -13.04 -8.60
N LYS A 24 14.54 -13.64 -8.46
CA LYS A 24 15.09 -13.98 -7.15
C LYS A 24 15.45 -12.69 -6.40
N VAL A 25 14.94 -12.56 -5.20
CA VAL A 25 15.28 -11.46 -4.30
C VAL A 25 15.87 -12.01 -3.02
N GLY A 26 16.81 -11.29 -2.43
CA GLY A 26 17.38 -11.63 -1.12
C GLY A 26 16.39 -11.42 0.02
N ASN A 27 16.81 -11.70 1.25
CA ASN A 27 16.01 -11.38 2.43
C ASN A 27 15.91 -9.86 2.60
N PHE A 28 14.74 -9.39 2.98
CA PHE A 28 14.47 -7.98 3.28
C PHE A 28 13.40 -7.90 4.38
N THR A 29 13.39 -6.80 5.11
CA THR A 29 12.31 -6.41 6.03
C THR A 29 11.74 -5.02 5.70
N LYS A 30 12.26 -4.39 4.64
CA LYS A 30 11.79 -3.09 4.17
C LYS A 30 11.42 -3.17 2.70
N LEU A 31 10.30 -2.59 2.35
CA LEU A 31 9.81 -2.50 0.96
C LEU A 31 9.71 -1.04 0.53
N ASN A 32 10.34 -0.71 -0.58
CA ASN A 32 10.30 0.62 -1.19
C ASN A 32 9.85 0.51 -2.64
N VAL A 33 8.61 0.94 -2.91
CA VAL A 33 8.00 0.93 -4.24
C VAL A 33 7.96 2.35 -4.78
N LYS A 34 8.54 2.57 -5.98
CA LYS A 34 8.59 3.88 -6.63
C LYS A 34 8.01 3.80 -8.03
N GLY A 35 6.81 4.33 -8.20
CA GLY A 35 6.11 4.36 -9.48
C GLY A 35 4.70 3.78 -9.42
N PRO A 36 4.09 3.49 -10.57
CA PRO A 36 2.71 3.02 -10.69
C PRO A 36 2.62 1.48 -10.68
N PHE A 37 3.22 0.85 -9.69
CA PHE A 37 3.18 -0.61 -9.53
C PHE A 37 2.00 -1.02 -8.65
N ASP A 38 1.21 -1.99 -9.11
CA ASP A 38 0.21 -2.67 -8.28
C ASP A 38 0.87 -3.84 -7.57
N VAL A 39 1.22 -3.65 -6.30
CA VAL A 39 1.95 -4.63 -5.49
C VAL A 39 0.99 -5.41 -4.60
N THR A 40 1.05 -6.74 -4.70
CA THR A 40 0.37 -7.65 -3.78
C THR A 40 1.39 -8.34 -2.90
N LEU A 41 1.29 -8.13 -1.60
CA LEU A 41 2.10 -8.82 -0.62
C LEU A 41 1.52 -10.20 -0.33
N VAL A 42 2.34 -11.25 -0.43
CA VAL A 42 1.94 -12.64 -0.17
C VAL A 42 2.84 -13.29 0.89
N SER A 43 2.29 -14.22 1.67
CA SER A 43 3.07 -14.87 2.74
C SER A 43 4.11 -15.83 2.18
N GLY A 44 5.27 -15.86 2.80
CA GLY A 44 6.28 -16.89 2.59
C GLY A 44 7.57 -16.39 1.96
N LYS A 45 8.40 -17.36 1.56
CA LYS A 45 9.64 -17.12 0.82
C LYS A 45 9.43 -17.54 -0.62
N GLY A 46 10.01 -16.84 -1.55
CA GLY A 46 9.91 -17.18 -2.97
C GLY A 46 10.47 -16.09 -3.87
N ASP A 47 10.27 -16.30 -5.15
CA ASP A 47 10.63 -15.33 -6.17
C ASP A 47 9.55 -14.24 -6.26
N LEU A 48 9.96 -13.00 -6.42
CA LEU A 48 9.08 -11.91 -6.81
C LEU A 48 8.58 -12.16 -8.24
N THR A 49 7.29 -11.96 -8.48
CA THR A 49 6.68 -12.17 -9.80
C THR A 49 6.17 -10.84 -10.36
N ILE A 50 6.61 -10.49 -11.56
CA ILE A 50 6.13 -9.30 -12.28
C ILE A 50 5.23 -9.78 -13.41
N THR A 51 4.03 -9.19 -13.52
CA THR A 51 3.09 -9.46 -14.61
C THR A 51 2.68 -8.14 -15.26
N THR A 52 2.83 -8.04 -16.57
CA THR A 52 2.55 -6.82 -17.33
C THR A 52 1.91 -7.10 -18.67
N SER A 53 1.23 -6.09 -19.21
CA SER A 53 0.68 -6.12 -20.58
C SER A 53 1.71 -5.83 -21.67
N ASP A 54 2.90 -5.35 -21.32
CA ASP A 54 3.97 -4.99 -22.25
C ASP A 54 5.31 -5.62 -21.80
N GLN A 55 5.80 -6.62 -22.54
CA GLN A 55 7.02 -7.34 -22.20
C GLN A 55 8.28 -6.45 -22.25
N ASP A 56 8.29 -5.42 -23.08
CA ASP A 56 9.47 -4.58 -23.28
C ASP A 56 9.82 -3.79 -22.00
N ILE A 57 8.84 -3.50 -21.13
CA ILE A 57 9.08 -2.76 -19.90
C ILE A 57 9.82 -3.57 -18.82
N LEU A 58 9.78 -4.90 -18.88
CA LEU A 58 10.41 -5.74 -17.88
C LEU A 58 11.89 -5.41 -17.68
N LYS A 59 12.59 -5.11 -18.78
CA LYS A 59 14.02 -4.73 -18.76
C LYS A 59 14.27 -3.38 -18.08
N SER A 60 13.24 -2.53 -17.99
CA SER A 60 13.34 -1.21 -17.37
C SER A 60 12.98 -1.20 -15.88
N ILE A 61 12.47 -2.34 -15.37
CA ILE A 61 12.10 -2.46 -13.96
C ILE A 61 13.32 -2.93 -13.17
N ILE A 62 13.62 -2.19 -12.10
CA ILE A 62 14.65 -2.52 -11.12
C ILE A 62 13.96 -3.24 -9.95
N THR A 63 14.54 -4.36 -9.52
CA THR A 63 14.20 -5.05 -8.29
C THR A 63 15.51 -5.39 -7.58
N GLU A 64 15.88 -4.60 -6.60
CA GLU A 64 17.17 -4.71 -5.91
C GLU A 64 16.95 -4.78 -4.40
N VAL A 65 17.70 -5.65 -3.73
CA VAL A 65 17.77 -5.67 -2.26
C VAL A 65 19.10 -5.09 -1.82
N LYS A 66 19.04 -3.95 -1.13
CA LYS A 66 20.20 -3.29 -0.53
C LYS A 66 19.85 -2.81 0.88
N ASP A 67 20.76 -2.98 1.82
CA ASP A 67 20.57 -2.57 3.23
C ASP A 67 19.21 -3.05 3.79
N ASN A 68 18.91 -4.33 3.55
CA ASN A 68 17.67 -4.99 3.97
C ASN A 68 16.38 -4.40 3.37
N THR A 69 16.49 -3.61 2.31
CA THR A 69 15.39 -2.93 1.61
C THR A 69 15.23 -3.48 0.20
N LEU A 70 14.07 -4.08 -0.10
CA LEU A 70 13.68 -4.39 -1.47
C LEU A 70 13.16 -3.11 -2.12
N THR A 71 13.83 -2.65 -3.16
CA THR A 71 13.39 -1.52 -3.99
C THR A 71 12.81 -2.02 -5.31
N ILE A 72 11.60 -1.57 -5.64
CA ILE A 72 10.93 -1.79 -6.92
C ILE A 72 10.75 -0.43 -7.57
N SER A 73 11.37 -0.23 -8.72
CA SER A 73 11.35 1.06 -9.42
C SER A 73 11.61 0.89 -10.92
N PHE A 74 11.46 1.96 -11.66
CA PHE A 74 11.99 2.03 -13.04
C PHE A 74 13.41 2.59 -13.07
N GLN A 75 14.14 2.23 -14.13
CA GLN A 75 15.40 2.88 -14.48
C GLN A 75 15.16 4.38 -14.77
N ASN A 76 16.13 5.24 -14.46
CA ASN A 76 16.01 6.70 -14.66
C ASN A 76 15.75 7.11 -16.13
N SER A 77 16.16 6.28 -17.10
CA SER A 77 15.93 6.49 -18.54
C SER A 77 14.54 6.07 -19.03
N PHE A 78 13.72 5.44 -18.17
CA PHE A 78 12.42 4.93 -18.57
C PHE A 78 11.45 6.07 -18.87
N LYS A 79 10.77 5.97 -20.02
CA LYS A 79 9.69 6.88 -20.41
C LYS A 79 8.39 6.09 -20.49
N TRP A 80 7.41 6.52 -19.70
CA TRP A 80 6.08 5.91 -19.72
C TRP A 80 5.44 6.01 -21.10
N ASN A 81 4.82 4.92 -21.55
CA ASN A 81 4.05 4.88 -22.79
C ASN A 81 2.63 4.34 -22.53
N ASN A 82 1.69 4.69 -23.39
CA ASN A 82 0.28 4.31 -23.24
C ASN A 82 -0.02 2.81 -23.55
N LYS A 83 1.01 1.99 -23.87
CA LYS A 83 0.85 0.56 -24.12
C LYS A 83 0.71 -0.23 -22.83
N ILE A 84 1.20 0.31 -21.72
CA ILE A 84 1.16 -0.35 -20.42
C ILE A 84 -0.25 -0.19 -19.83
N LYS A 85 -1.04 -1.28 -19.84
CA LYS A 85 -2.41 -1.31 -19.30
C LYS A 85 -2.44 -1.72 -17.83
N TYR A 86 -1.50 -2.56 -17.41
CA TYR A 86 -1.34 -3.00 -16.02
C TYR A 86 0.12 -3.41 -15.77
N LEU A 87 0.52 -3.25 -14.52
CA LEU A 87 1.84 -3.65 -14.03
C LEU A 87 1.69 -4.16 -12.60
N LYS A 88 1.60 -5.47 -12.46
CA LYS A 88 1.37 -6.15 -11.18
C LYS A 88 2.65 -6.79 -10.68
N VAL A 89 2.89 -6.70 -9.38
CA VAL A 89 4.05 -7.33 -8.73
C VAL A 89 3.58 -8.09 -7.49
N GLU A 90 3.80 -9.40 -7.47
CA GLU A 90 3.60 -10.21 -6.29
C GLU A 90 4.92 -10.28 -5.52
N VAL A 91 4.89 -9.86 -4.25
CA VAL A 91 6.06 -9.80 -3.39
C VAL A 91 5.88 -10.75 -2.22
N PRO A 92 6.59 -11.90 -2.19
CA PRO A 92 6.59 -12.77 -1.03
C PRO A 92 7.40 -12.14 0.10
N PHE A 93 6.86 -12.20 1.33
CA PHE A 93 7.52 -11.69 2.51
C PHE A 93 7.37 -12.61 3.73
N THR A 94 8.29 -12.52 4.67
CA THR A 94 8.24 -13.22 5.95
C THR A 94 8.10 -12.27 7.13
N ALA A 95 8.69 -11.09 7.03
CA ALA A 95 8.58 -9.99 7.99
C ALA A 95 8.73 -8.67 7.25
N LEU A 96 8.01 -7.64 7.67
CA LEU A 96 8.14 -6.28 7.16
C LEU A 96 8.03 -5.29 8.32
N ASP A 97 9.03 -4.42 8.43
CA ASP A 97 9.12 -3.36 9.43
C ASP A 97 8.90 -1.97 8.80
N GLU A 98 9.13 -1.86 7.48
CA GLU A 98 8.92 -0.60 6.76
C GLU A 98 8.33 -0.86 5.37
N ILE A 99 7.28 -0.11 5.03
CA ILE A 99 6.62 -0.13 3.72
C ILE A 99 6.52 1.32 3.24
N LEU A 100 7.15 1.61 2.11
CA LEU A 100 7.13 2.93 1.47
C LEU A 100 6.60 2.79 0.05
N LEU A 101 5.56 3.56 -0.27
CA LEU A 101 5.08 3.78 -1.64
C LEU A 101 5.29 5.23 -2.04
N THR A 102 5.96 5.45 -3.15
CA THR A 102 6.11 6.77 -3.77
C THR A 102 5.57 6.73 -5.20
N GLY A 103 4.49 7.44 -5.48
CA GLY A 103 3.88 7.50 -6.81
C GLY A 103 2.37 7.29 -6.80
N SER A 104 1.85 6.61 -7.83
CA SER A 104 0.42 6.39 -8.07
C SER A 104 0.03 4.91 -8.14
N GLY A 105 0.91 4.02 -7.71
CA GLY A 105 0.64 2.59 -7.63
C GLY A 105 -0.17 2.20 -6.40
N SER A 106 -0.29 0.90 -6.16
CA SER A 106 -0.97 0.38 -4.98
C SER A 106 -0.11 -0.67 -4.25
N ILE A 107 -0.29 -0.78 -2.92
CA ILE A 107 0.24 -1.89 -2.14
C ILE A 107 -0.91 -2.49 -1.33
N VAL A 108 -1.20 -3.77 -1.57
CA VAL A 108 -2.21 -4.49 -0.79
C VAL A 108 -1.59 -5.71 -0.13
N SER A 109 -2.03 -6.03 1.08
CA SER A 109 -1.60 -7.23 1.80
C SER A 109 -2.78 -8.17 2.01
N THR A 110 -2.71 -9.37 1.42
CA THR A 110 -3.67 -10.43 1.71
C THR A 110 -3.41 -11.05 3.10
N PRO A 111 -2.15 -11.39 3.48
CA PRO A 111 -1.82 -11.84 4.82
C PRO A 111 -1.67 -10.67 5.79
N THR A 112 -1.81 -10.96 7.09
CA THR A 112 -1.50 -10.00 8.14
C THR A 112 0.01 -9.75 8.20
N VAL A 113 0.41 -8.48 8.16
CA VAL A 113 1.79 -8.04 8.39
C VAL A 113 2.01 -7.99 9.91
N ASN A 114 2.90 -8.85 10.42
CA ASN A 114 3.26 -8.89 11.83
C ASN A 114 4.61 -8.19 12.03
N SER A 115 4.68 -7.23 12.96
CA SER A 115 5.90 -6.49 13.31
C SER A 115 5.79 -5.92 14.72
N ASP A 116 6.90 -5.80 15.43
CA ASP A 116 6.89 -5.03 16.68
C ASP A 116 6.78 -3.53 16.40
N ASN A 117 7.48 -3.05 15.36
CA ASN A 117 7.47 -1.65 14.95
C ASN A 117 7.29 -1.56 13.44
N LEU A 118 6.12 -1.17 13.01
CA LEU A 118 5.78 -1.04 11.60
C LEU A 118 5.71 0.44 11.19
N LYS A 119 6.45 0.79 10.16
CA LYS A 119 6.36 2.11 9.53
C LYS A 119 5.74 1.96 8.14
N VAL A 120 4.68 2.69 7.87
CA VAL A 120 3.99 2.74 6.58
C VAL A 120 3.98 4.18 6.08
N THR A 121 4.52 4.41 4.90
CA THR A 121 4.57 5.76 4.32
C THR A 121 4.04 5.72 2.90
N LEU A 122 3.08 6.57 2.60
CA LEU A 122 2.57 6.84 1.26
C LEU A 122 2.92 8.27 0.86
N THR A 123 3.56 8.42 -0.29
CA THR A 123 3.85 9.74 -0.88
C THR A 123 3.36 9.77 -2.32
N GLY A 124 2.37 10.61 -2.61
CA GLY A 124 1.77 10.76 -3.94
C GLY A 124 0.26 10.55 -3.94
N SER A 125 -0.24 9.87 -4.97
CA SER A 125 -1.68 9.66 -5.20
C SER A 125 -2.02 8.17 -5.35
N GLY A 126 -1.13 7.30 -4.88
CA GLY A 126 -1.35 5.86 -4.84
C GLY A 126 -2.13 5.44 -3.60
N ASP A 127 -2.33 4.13 -3.42
CA ASP A 127 -3.11 3.57 -2.33
C ASP A 127 -2.34 2.48 -1.59
N ILE A 128 -2.51 2.43 -0.27
CA ILE A 128 -2.00 1.33 0.56
C ILE A 128 -3.16 0.74 1.36
N ASP A 129 -3.35 -0.58 1.30
CA ASP A 129 -4.34 -1.31 2.11
C ASP A 129 -3.69 -2.50 2.79
N LEU A 130 -3.54 -2.42 4.12
CA LEU A 130 -2.84 -3.42 4.90
C LEU A 130 -3.66 -3.92 6.08
N LYS A 131 -3.58 -5.24 6.29
CA LYS A 131 -3.97 -5.85 7.57
C LYS A 131 -2.71 -6.07 8.42
N ILE A 132 -2.66 -5.47 9.60
CA ILE A 132 -1.47 -5.46 10.44
C ILE A 132 -1.72 -5.98 11.87
N ASN A 133 -0.67 -6.44 12.48
CA ASN A 133 -0.62 -6.74 13.90
C ASN A 133 0.74 -6.30 14.44
N SER A 134 0.77 -5.23 15.23
CA SER A 134 2.02 -4.60 15.68
C SER A 134 1.90 -4.09 17.12
N LYS A 135 3.04 -3.78 17.75
CA LYS A 135 3.06 -2.99 18.98
C LYS A 135 2.97 -1.50 18.67
N ASN A 136 3.84 -1.05 17.75
CA ASN A 136 3.89 0.34 17.36
C ASN A 136 3.71 0.45 15.85
N THR A 137 2.81 1.33 15.42
CA THR A 137 2.56 1.64 14.02
C THR A 137 2.74 3.12 13.77
N ALA A 138 3.65 3.50 12.88
CA ALA A 138 3.76 4.85 12.35
C ALA A 138 3.21 4.87 10.91
N ALA A 139 2.16 5.64 10.67
CA ALA A 139 1.46 5.76 9.41
C ALA A 139 1.52 7.20 8.89
N ALA A 140 2.21 7.43 7.79
CA ALA A 140 2.37 8.75 7.19
C ALA A 140 1.83 8.79 5.77
N LEU A 141 0.96 9.74 5.49
CA LEU A 141 0.42 10.04 4.17
C LEU A 141 0.79 11.46 3.75
N ASN A 142 1.49 11.57 2.63
CA ASN A 142 1.86 12.85 2.03
C ASN A 142 1.34 12.91 0.59
N GLY A 143 0.22 13.58 0.36
CA GLY A 143 -0.37 13.70 -0.97
C GLY A 143 -1.88 13.59 -1.00
N SER A 144 -2.41 12.87 -2.00
CA SER A 144 -3.86 12.76 -2.25
C SER A 144 -4.34 11.31 -2.39
N GLY A 145 -3.49 10.36 -2.07
CA GLY A 145 -3.84 8.93 -2.05
C GLY A 145 -4.51 8.51 -0.75
N ASP A 146 -4.86 7.23 -0.64
CA ASP A 146 -5.52 6.65 0.53
C ASP A 146 -4.61 5.66 1.26
N LEU A 147 -4.55 5.76 2.58
CA LEU A 147 -3.87 4.80 3.44
C LEU A 147 -4.88 4.09 4.34
N THR A 148 -5.19 2.83 4.01
CA THR A 148 -6.13 2.00 4.77
C THR A 148 -5.37 1.01 5.65
N LEU A 149 -5.67 1.01 6.96
CA LEU A 149 -5.09 0.08 7.91
C LEU A 149 -6.19 -0.64 8.68
N SER A 150 -6.00 -1.95 8.88
CA SER A 150 -6.89 -2.79 9.68
C SER A 150 -6.12 -3.76 10.55
N GLY A 151 -6.76 -4.34 11.57
CA GLY A 151 -6.14 -5.30 12.49
C GLY A 151 -5.94 -4.75 13.90
N LYS A 152 -4.72 -4.83 14.46
CA LYS A 152 -4.44 -4.43 15.85
C LYS A 152 -3.09 -3.75 15.98
N THR A 153 -3.03 -2.76 16.87
CA THR A 153 -1.77 -2.16 17.34
C THR A 153 -1.92 -1.67 18.78
N THR A 154 -0.85 -1.59 19.54
CA THR A 154 -0.91 -0.91 20.85
C THR A 154 -0.85 0.59 20.65
N ASN A 155 0.07 1.07 19.83
CA ASN A 155 0.26 2.50 19.59
C ASN A 155 0.17 2.81 18.10
N LEU A 156 -0.70 3.76 17.74
CA LEU A 156 -0.80 4.33 16.40
C LEU A 156 -0.34 5.79 16.41
N GLU A 157 0.66 6.10 15.61
CA GLU A 157 1.04 7.47 15.26
C GLU A 157 0.67 7.71 13.80
N GLY A 158 -0.32 8.56 13.56
CA GLY A 158 -0.86 8.91 12.24
C GLY A 158 -0.50 10.34 11.83
N ALA A 159 -0.05 10.52 10.59
CA ALA A 159 0.16 11.85 10.00
C ALA A 159 -0.41 11.90 8.59
N VAL A 160 -1.26 12.87 8.32
CA VAL A 160 -1.81 13.17 6.99
C VAL A 160 -1.40 14.58 6.61
N VAL A 161 -0.73 14.72 5.46
CA VAL A 161 -0.35 16.01 4.88
C VAL A 161 -0.85 16.05 3.45
N GLY A 162 -1.81 16.95 3.17
CA GLY A 162 -2.40 17.09 1.84
C GLY A 162 -3.91 16.91 1.83
N SER A 163 -4.43 16.14 0.86
CA SER A 163 -5.87 15.94 0.64
C SER A 163 -6.27 14.46 0.60
N GLY A 164 -5.35 13.57 0.92
CA GLY A 164 -5.62 12.13 1.02
C GLY A 164 -6.11 11.73 2.39
N ASP A 165 -6.60 10.50 2.55
CA ASP A 165 -7.26 10.02 3.75
C ASP A 165 -6.49 8.89 4.45
N LEU A 166 -6.38 8.98 5.78
CA LEU A 166 -5.98 7.85 6.62
C LEU A 166 -7.24 7.12 7.14
N LYS A 167 -7.50 5.92 6.62
CA LYS A 167 -8.65 5.07 6.93
C LYS A 167 -8.26 3.93 7.87
N ALA A 168 -8.28 4.18 9.17
CA ALA A 168 -7.84 3.23 10.21
C ALA A 168 -8.93 2.91 11.25
N PHE A 169 -10.22 3.01 10.93
CA PHE A 169 -11.29 2.54 11.81
C PHE A 169 -11.21 1.04 12.11
N GLY A 170 -10.71 0.26 11.15
CA GLY A 170 -10.51 -1.19 11.29
C GLY A 170 -9.25 -1.58 12.06
N LEU A 171 -8.39 -0.64 12.42
CA LEU A 171 -7.19 -0.84 13.21
C LEU A 171 -7.49 -0.54 14.69
N ILE A 172 -7.69 -1.59 15.46
CA ILE A 172 -7.95 -1.47 16.89
C ILE A 172 -6.65 -1.06 17.60
N ALA A 173 -6.60 0.18 18.10
CA ALA A 173 -5.46 0.74 18.82
C ALA A 173 -5.82 1.04 20.27
N GLU A 174 -4.86 0.87 21.19
CA GLU A 174 -5.02 1.32 22.58
C GLU A 174 -4.78 2.84 22.65
N ASN A 175 -3.67 3.29 22.10
CA ASN A 175 -3.27 4.69 22.09
C ASN A 175 -3.15 5.17 20.65
N THR A 176 -3.76 6.31 20.36
CA THR A 176 -3.70 6.93 19.03
C THR A 176 -3.28 8.39 19.15
N GLU A 177 -2.21 8.75 18.43
CA GLU A 177 -1.85 10.13 18.14
C GLU A 177 -2.03 10.35 16.63
N ILE A 178 -2.80 11.37 16.22
CA ILE A 178 -3.05 11.67 14.82
C ILE A 178 -2.99 13.17 14.58
N THR A 179 -2.31 13.55 13.49
CA THR A 179 -2.27 14.92 13.00
C THR A 179 -2.71 14.95 11.53
N VAL A 180 -3.67 15.79 11.21
CA VAL A 180 -4.11 16.10 9.84
C VAL A 180 -3.72 17.53 9.52
N SER A 181 -2.98 17.73 8.42
CA SER A 181 -2.55 19.03 7.92
C SER A 181 -2.95 19.17 6.46
N GLY A 182 -3.96 20.00 6.20
CA GLY A 182 -4.53 20.19 4.85
C GLY A 182 -6.04 20.00 4.82
N SER A 183 -6.53 19.29 3.80
CA SER A 183 -7.96 19.05 3.55
C SER A 183 -8.31 17.56 3.52
N GLY A 184 -7.37 16.67 3.78
CA GLY A 184 -7.60 15.24 3.91
C GLY A 184 -8.16 14.89 5.27
N ASP A 185 -8.63 13.64 5.43
CA ASP A 185 -9.30 13.17 6.64
C ASP A 185 -8.52 12.08 7.37
N GLY A 186 -8.77 12.00 8.68
CA GLY A 186 -8.28 10.93 9.54
C GLY A 186 -9.43 10.16 10.18
N LYS A 187 -9.53 8.83 9.95
CA LYS A 187 -10.51 7.94 10.57
C LYS A 187 -9.79 6.90 11.39
N VAL A 188 -9.81 7.03 12.71
CA VAL A 188 -8.99 6.22 13.63
C VAL A 188 -9.81 5.58 14.76
N TYR A 189 -9.19 4.65 15.48
CA TYR A 189 -9.76 4.03 16.67
C TYR A 189 -8.80 4.21 17.85
N ALA A 190 -9.35 4.47 19.05
CA ALA A 190 -8.59 4.50 20.29
C ALA A 190 -9.43 3.96 21.45
N SER A 191 -8.86 3.07 22.30
CA SER A 191 -9.55 2.55 23.47
C SER A 191 -9.12 3.19 24.79
N GLU A 192 -7.88 3.67 24.88
CA GLU A 192 -7.30 4.22 26.09
C GLU A 192 -7.02 5.73 26.00
N ASN A 193 -6.26 6.14 24.97
CA ASN A 193 -5.85 7.52 24.83
C ASN A 193 -5.96 7.97 23.37
N ILE A 194 -6.50 9.17 23.15
CA ILE A 194 -6.45 9.84 21.84
C ILE A 194 -5.84 11.22 21.98
N LYS A 195 -4.89 11.52 21.09
CA LYS A 195 -4.37 12.87 20.85
C LYS A 195 -4.58 13.19 19.38
N ALA A 196 -5.47 14.15 19.06
CA ALA A 196 -5.84 14.47 17.70
C ALA A 196 -5.63 15.97 17.43
N ARG A 197 -5.02 16.27 16.28
CA ARG A 197 -4.69 17.63 15.85
C ARG A 197 -5.13 17.83 14.40
N VAL A 198 -5.90 18.87 14.14
CA VAL A 198 -6.23 19.33 12.79
C VAL A 198 -5.63 20.70 12.56
N ILE A 199 -4.95 20.86 11.42
CA ILE A 199 -4.39 22.12 10.92
C ILE A 199 -4.89 22.29 9.49
N GLY A 200 -5.97 23.02 9.28
CA GLY A 200 -6.57 23.21 7.97
C GLY A 200 -8.07 22.98 7.94
N SER A 201 -8.57 22.28 6.92
CA SER A 201 -10.00 22.08 6.67
C SER A 201 -10.43 20.61 6.66
N GLY A 202 -9.51 19.70 6.89
CA GLY A 202 -9.79 18.26 6.99
C GLY A 202 -10.36 17.90 8.36
N ASP A 203 -10.91 16.70 8.49
CA ASP A 203 -11.58 16.23 9.70
C ASP A 203 -10.88 15.01 10.30
N ILE A 204 -11.00 14.85 11.61
CA ILE A 204 -10.64 13.61 12.30
C ILE A 204 -11.89 13.03 12.94
N ILE A 205 -12.23 11.80 12.56
CA ILE A 205 -13.29 11.03 13.19
C ILE A 205 -12.65 9.87 13.94
N TYR A 206 -12.95 9.72 15.22
CA TYR A 206 -12.43 8.59 15.98
C TYR A 206 -13.53 7.71 16.55
N LYS A 207 -13.27 6.41 16.63
CA LYS A 207 -14.10 5.40 17.29
C LYS A 207 -13.42 4.89 18.56
N GLY A 208 -14.18 4.15 19.34
CA GLY A 208 -13.73 3.64 20.63
C GLY A 208 -14.23 4.50 21.78
N ASN A 209 -13.68 4.25 22.97
CA ASN A 209 -14.06 4.98 24.18
C ASN A 209 -12.83 5.32 25.00
N PRO A 210 -11.96 6.21 24.47
CA PRO A 210 -10.72 6.56 25.14
C PRO A 210 -10.99 7.21 26.50
N LYS A 211 -10.15 6.88 27.48
CA LYS A 211 -10.21 7.44 28.85
C LYS A 211 -9.63 8.84 28.93
N LYS A 212 -8.74 9.17 27.98
CA LYS A 212 -8.12 10.49 27.88
C LYS A 212 -8.22 10.98 26.43
N GLU A 213 -8.69 12.21 26.31
CA GLU A 213 -8.86 12.88 25.02
C GLU A 213 -8.13 14.23 25.05
N ASP A 214 -7.21 14.44 24.12
CA ASP A 214 -6.51 15.70 23.90
C ASP A 214 -6.69 16.08 22.43
N THR A 215 -7.63 16.97 22.15
CA THR A 215 -8.02 17.38 20.79
C THR A 215 -7.76 18.87 20.58
N LYS A 216 -7.28 19.23 19.37
CA LYS A 216 -7.08 20.62 19.00
C LYS A 216 -7.29 20.82 17.53
N VAL A 217 -8.09 21.82 17.15
CA VAL A 217 -8.32 22.26 15.78
C VAL A 217 -7.74 23.65 15.59
N SER A 218 -7.04 23.84 14.46
CA SER A 218 -6.55 25.11 13.97
C SER A 218 -6.93 25.25 12.48
N GLY A 219 -8.08 25.85 12.22
CA GLY A 219 -8.66 25.98 10.89
C GLY A 219 -10.17 25.77 10.88
N SER A 220 -10.70 25.27 9.77
CA SER A 220 -12.15 25.08 9.55
C SER A 220 -12.59 23.61 9.68
N GLY A 221 -11.67 22.70 9.94
CA GLY A 221 -11.98 21.27 10.13
C GLY A 221 -12.58 20.97 11.49
N ASP A 222 -12.89 19.70 11.74
CA ASP A 222 -13.52 19.19 12.96
C ASP A 222 -12.83 17.95 13.52
N ILE A 223 -13.04 17.69 14.81
CA ILE A 223 -12.65 16.45 15.48
C ILE A 223 -13.86 15.91 16.22
N SER A 224 -14.38 14.77 15.78
CA SER A 224 -15.62 14.20 16.32
C SER A 224 -15.52 12.71 16.60
N LYS A 225 -16.41 12.23 17.46
CA LYS A 225 -16.60 10.82 17.76
C LYS A 225 -17.63 10.23 16.80
N GLY A 226 -17.28 9.10 16.13
CA GLY A 226 -18.10 8.38 15.15
C GLY A 226 -18.80 7.15 15.72
#